data_1fb99b79b2782b16b3ded45e1e9a8918
#
_entry.id   1fb99b79b2782b16b3ded45e1e9a8918
#
_cell.length_a   1.000
_cell.length_b   1.000
_cell.length_c   1.000
_cell.angle_alpha   90.00
_cell.angle_beta   90.00
_cell.angle_gamma   90.00
#
_symmetry.space_group_name_H-M   'P 1'
#
loop_
_entity.id
_entity.type
_entity.pdbx_description
1 polymer ?
#
loop_
_entity_poly.entity_id
_entity_poly.type
_entity_poly.pdbx_seq_one_letter_code
_entity_poly.pdbx_strand_id
1 'polypeptide(L)'
;MTFYSAFTTFAAHFTFFKTNKNREMNNYELMVIFTPVLSEEEYKASQKKFTAFIKDNGGKVVHENPWGLKSLAYPIQKKTTGLYWVLEYDAPSDFNEKLKIQLLRDEHVLRFMATKLDKYAVEYNAKRRSGVPTATEKVEA
;
A
#
# COMPACT_ATOMS: atom_id res chain seq x y z
N MET A 1 -47.53 15.04 -13.58
CA MET A 1 -47.36 13.59 -13.38
C MET A 1 -46.18 13.00 -14.16
N THR A 2 -45.46 13.78 -14.90
CA THR A 2 -44.32 13.30 -15.71
C THR A 2 -42.94 13.41 -15.04
N PHE A 3 -42.86 13.93 -13.82
CA PHE A 3 -41.60 14.11 -13.08
C PHE A 3 -41.11 12.87 -12.33
N TYR A 4 -41.94 11.87 -12.08
CA TYR A 4 -41.57 10.66 -11.32
C TYR A 4 -40.85 9.58 -12.16
N SER A 5 -40.99 9.60 -13.48
CA SER A 5 -40.35 8.57 -14.34
C SER A 5 -38.86 8.86 -14.65
N ALA A 6 -38.44 10.13 -14.56
CA ALA A 6 -37.06 10.50 -14.83
C ALA A 6 -36.11 10.19 -13.66
N PHE A 7 -36.61 10.18 -12.42
CA PHE A 7 -35.82 9.87 -11.23
C PHE A 7 -35.48 8.40 -11.08
N THR A 8 -36.38 7.51 -11.51
CA THR A 8 -36.15 6.06 -11.43
C THR A 8 -35.13 5.57 -12.44
N THR A 9 -35.02 6.20 -13.59
CA THR A 9 -34.05 5.83 -14.64
C THR A 9 -32.63 6.21 -14.26
N PHE A 10 -32.44 7.33 -13.56
CA PHE A 10 -31.12 7.81 -13.13
C PHE A 10 -30.53 6.97 -11.98
N ALA A 11 -31.36 6.56 -11.03
CA ALA A 11 -30.98 5.69 -9.94
C ALA A 11 -30.59 4.27 -10.41
N ALA A 12 -31.29 3.74 -11.39
CA ALA A 12 -30.96 2.44 -12.00
C ALA A 12 -29.66 2.48 -12.81
N HIS A 13 -29.35 3.60 -13.44
CA HIS A 13 -28.09 3.77 -14.18
C HIS A 13 -26.88 3.92 -13.26
N PHE A 14 -27.06 4.54 -12.12
CA PHE A 14 -26.00 4.70 -11.13
C PHE A 14 -25.66 3.39 -10.41
N THR A 15 -26.62 2.51 -10.17
CA THR A 15 -26.41 1.19 -9.58
C THR A 15 -25.75 0.21 -10.53
N PHE A 16 -25.96 0.33 -11.83
CA PHE A 16 -25.36 -0.55 -12.84
C PHE A 16 -23.84 -0.36 -12.96
N PHE A 17 -23.32 0.85 -12.77
CA PHE A 17 -21.87 1.13 -12.77
C PHE A 17 -21.11 0.56 -11.56
N LYS A 18 -21.80 0.26 -10.47
CA LYS A 18 -21.18 -0.26 -9.23
C LYS A 18 -20.98 -1.77 -9.21
N THR A 19 -21.62 -2.52 -10.10
CA THR A 19 -21.69 -3.99 -10.00
C THR A 19 -20.75 -4.76 -10.92
N ASN A 20 -19.99 -4.09 -11.78
CA ASN A 20 -19.14 -4.81 -12.73
C ASN A 20 -17.67 -4.46 -12.60
N LYS A 21 -17.00 -5.10 -11.66
CA LYS A 21 -15.62 -5.55 -11.88
C LYS A 21 -15.23 -6.54 -10.79
N ASN A 22 -15.32 -7.83 -11.09
CA ASN A 22 -14.45 -8.83 -10.49
C ASN A 22 -13.02 -8.47 -10.87
N ARG A 23 -12.45 -7.47 -10.19
CA ARG A 23 -11.04 -7.14 -10.33
C ARG A 23 -10.28 -8.19 -9.56
N GLU A 24 -9.46 -8.94 -10.25
CA GLU A 24 -8.57 -9.89 -9.64
C GLU A 24 -7.67 -9.17 -8.64
N MET A 25 -7.75 -9.58 -7.37
CA MET A 25 -6.94 -9.03 -6.29
C MET A 25 -5.59 -9.74 -6.27
N ASN A 26 -4.55 -8.95 -6.25
CA ASN A 26 -3.18 -9.44 -6.13
C ASN A 26 -2.55 -8.94 -4.83
N ASN A 27 -1.60 -9.70 -4.33
CA ASN A 27 -0.83 -9.33 -3.14
C ASN A 27 0.40 -8.53 -3.55
N TYR A 28 0.63 -7.41 -2.88
CA TYR A 28 1.77 -6.53 -3.12
C TYR A 28 2.48 -6.17 -1.82
N GLU A 29 3.77 -5.89 -1.93
CA GLU A 29 4.57 -5.29 -0.88
C GLU A 29 5.07 -3.94 -1.37
N LEU A 30 4.86 -2.91 -0.59
CA LEU A 30 5.35 -1.57 -0.83
C LEU A 30 6.39 -1.22 0.21
N MET A 31 7.57 -0.80 -0.23
CA MET A 31 8.57 -0.17 0.61
C MET A 31 8.68 1.30 0.25
N VAL A 32 8.56 2.17 1.22
CA VAL A 32 8.68 3.62 1.07
C VAL A 32 9.77 4.14 1.97
N ILE A 33 10.59 5.04 1.44
CA ILE A 33 11.58 5.78 2.20
C ILE A 33 11.14 7.24 2.22
N PHE A 34 10.77 7.73 3.41
CA PHE A 34 10.42 9.12 3.63
C PHE A 34 11.66 9.94 4.01
N THR A 35 11.58 11.24 3.80
CA THR A 35 12.62 12.17 4.23
C THR A 35 12.84 12.12 5.75
N PRO A 36 14.09 12.16 6.23
CA PRO A 36 14.38 12.09 7.66
C PRO A 36 14.02 13.37 8.43
N VAL A 37 13.65 14.43 7.73
CA VAL A 37 13.25 15.73 8.33
C VAL A 37 11.88 15.68 8.99
N LEU A 38 11.07 14.69 8.67
CA LEU A 38 9.72 14.53 9.21
C LEU A 38 9.74 14.30 10.73
N SER A 39 8.84 14.95 11.43
CA SER A 39 8.52 14.61 12.80
C SER A 39 7.82 13.23 12.86
N GLU A 40 7.77 12.64 14.04
CA GLU A 40 7.08 11.35 14.21
C GLU A 40 5.59 11.43 13.86
N GLU A 41 4.96 12.58 14.14
CA GLU A 41 3.55 12.82 13.82
C GLU A 41 3.32 12.91 12.32
N GLU A 42 4.18 13.64 11.60
CA GLU A 42 4.13 13.76 10.14
C GLU A 42 4.40 12.42 9.45
N TYR A 43 5.33 11.63 9.98
CA TYR A 43 5.61 10.30 9.50
C TYR A 43 4.39 9.37 9.63
N LYS A 44 3.73 9.37 10.79
CA LYS A 44 2.49 8.62 11.02
C LYS A 44 1.34 9.13 10.15
N ALA A 45 1.24 10.44 9.96
CA ALA A 45 0.23 11.05 9.10
C ALA A 45 0.41 10.64 7.63
N SER A 46 1.64 10.58 7.14
CA SER A 46 1.96 10.11 5.79
C SER A 46 1.60 8.63 5.61
N GLN A 47 1.88 7.78 6.59
CA GLN A 47 1.47 6.37 6.57
C GLN A 47 -0.05 6.23 6.48
N LYS A 48 -0.79 6.96 7.32
CA LYS A 48 -2.25 6.95 7.32
C LYS A 48 -2.84 7.44 5.99
N LYS A 49 -2.23 8.45 5.39
CA LYS A 49 -2.63 8.99 4.08
C LYS A 49 -2.59 7.91 3.00
N PHE A 50 -1.50 7.18 2.89
CA PHE A 50 -1.36 6.13 1.88
C PHE A 50 -2.21 4.89 2.21
N THR A 51 -2.33 4.53 3.48
CA THR A 51 -3.22 3.45 3.92
C THR A 51 -4.68 3.75 3.58
N ALA A 52 -5.15 4.97 3.83
CA ALA A 52 -6.48 5.43 3.47
C ALA A 52 -6.69 5.43 1.94
N PHE A 53 -5.70 5.88 1.19
CA PHE A 53 -5.74 5.85 -0.28
C PHE A 53 -5.91 4.44 -0.84
N ILE A 54 -5.22 3.45 -0.28
CA ILE A 54 -5.36 2.04 -0.65
C ILE A 54 -6.79 1.54 -0.37
N LYS A 55 -7.30 1.82 0.83
CA LYS A 55 -8.66 1.42 1.24
C LYS A 55 -9.75 2.08 0.39
N ASP A 56 -9.61 3.35 0.10
CA ASP A 56 -10.58 4.13 -0.69
C ASP A 56 -10.68 3.65 -2.15
N ASN A 57 -9.62 3.06 -2.67
CA ASN A 57 -9.58 2.48 -4.02
C ASN A 57 -9.88 0.98 -4.09
N GLY A 58 -10.45 0.42 -3.03
CA GLY A 58 -10.87 -0.98 -2.96
C GLY A 58 -9.77 -1.96 -2.61
N GLY A 59 -8.63 -1.48 -2.16
CA GLY A 59 -7.55 -2.30 -1.63
C GLY A 59 -7.75 -2.66 -0.16
N LYS A 60 -6.99 -3.63 0.30
CA LYS A 60 -6.98 -4.08 1.69
C LYS A 60 -5.54 -4.07 2.21
N VAL A 61 -5.32 -3.44 3.35
CA VAL A 61 -4.03 -3.49 4.03
C VAL A 61 -3.93 -4.79 4.84
N VAL A 62 -2.90 -5.57 4.58
CA VAL A 62 -2.65 -6.85 5.26
C VAL A 62 -1.77 -6.65 6.48
N HIS A 63 -0.66 -5.92 6.31
CA HIS A 63 0.30 -5.70 7.38
C HIS A 63 1.08 -4.41 7.18
N GLU A 64 1.33 -3.70 8.26
CA GLU A 64 2.17 -2.51 8.29
C GLU A 64 3.38 -2.76 9.17
N ASN A 65 4.56 -2.41 8.68
CA ASN A 65 5.80 -2.55 9.43
C ASN A 65 6.65 -1.27 9.28
N PRO A 66 6.51 -0.31 10.19
CA PRO A 66 7.36 0.87 10.21
C PRO A 66 8.73 0.50 10.80
N TRP A 67 9.77 0.67 9.99
CA TRP A 67 11.14 0.40 10.43
C TRP A 67 11.81 1.60 11.12
N GLY A 68 11.28 2.81 10.89
CA GLY A 68 11.83 4.05 11.42
C GLY A 68 13.07 4.53 10.68
N LEU A 69 13.91 5.28 11.40
CA LEU A 69 15.11 5.91 10.83
C LEU A 69 16.22 4.87 10.59
N LYS A 70 16.71 4.82 9.37
CA LYS A 70 17.83 3.95 8.97
C LYS A 70 18.77 4.68 8.02
N SER A 71 20.03 4.24 8.01
CA SER A 71 21.04 4.73 7.08
C SER A 71 20.76 4.24 5.67
N LEU A 72 20.96 5.13 4.70
CA LEU A 72 20.92 4.80 3.28
C LEU A 72 22.28 4.25 2.83
N ALA A 73 22.27 3.32 1.87
CA ALA A 73 23.49 2.78 1.27
C ALA A 73 24.28 3.85 0.49
N TYR A 74 23.58 4.83 -0.07
CA TYR A 74 24.14 6.00 -0.76
C TYR A 74 23.20 7.20 -0.54
N PRO A 75 23.73 8.43 -0.64
CA PRO A 75 22.91 9.62 -0.43
C PRO A 75 21.83 9.78 -1.49
N ILE A 76 20.61 10.10 -1.07
CA ILE A 76 19.48 10.46 -1.93
C ILE A 76 19.08 11.89 -1.59
N GLN A 77 19.04 12.78 -2.58
CA GLN A 77 18.76 14.22 -2.41
C GLN A 77 19.58 14.83 -1.27
N LYS A 78 20.88 14.53 -1.22
CA LYS A 78 21.83 14.96 -0.19
C LYS A 78 21.53 14.49 1.24
N LYS A 79 20.68 13.48 1.40
CA LYS A 79 20.34 12.86 2.68
C LYS A 79 20.97 11.48 2.80
N THR A 80 21.59 11.20 3.94
CA THR A 80 22.25 9.92 4.22
C THR A 80 21.39 8.94 5.03
N THR A 81 20.27 9.42 5.55
CA THR A 81 19.30 8.63 6.32
C THR A 81 17.89 8.79 5.76
N GLY A 82 17.00 7.90 6.12
CA GLY A 82 15.60 7.95 5.72
C GLY A 82 14.71 7.19 6.69
N LEU A 83 13.42 7.52 6.68
CA LEU A 83 12.40 6.83 7.44
C LEU A 83 11.79 5.73 6.57
N TYR A 84 12.02 4.49 6.94
CA TYR A 84 11.57 3.31 6.19
C TYR A 84 10.20 2.84 6.67
N TRP A 85 9.34 2.53 5.72
CA TRP A 85 8.03 1.95 5.98
C TRP A 85 7.74 0.84 4.97
N VAL A 86 7.36 -0.32 5.46
CA VAL A 86 6.99 -1.46 4.65
C VAL A 86 5.52 -1.78 4.87
N LEU A 87 4.80 -2.00 3.80
CA LEU A 87 3.37 -2.26 3.79
C LEU A 87 3.05 -3.44 2.88
N GLU A 88 2.31 -4.41 3.40
CA GLU A 88 1.70 -5.45 2.57
C GLU A 88 0.23 -5.14 2.36
N TYR A 89 -0.22 -5.21 1.12
CA TYR A 89 -1.60 -4.92 0.75
C TYR A 89 -2.09 -5.77 -0.40
N ASP A 90 -3.40 -5.96 -0.47
CA ASP A 90 -4.10 -6.58 -1.58
C ASP A 90 -4.80 -5.49 -2.38
N ALA A 91 -4.63 -5.49 -3.68
CA ALA A 91 -5.25 -4.50 -4.55
C ALA A 91 -5.44 -5.03 -5.97
N PRO A 92 -6.34 -4.42 -6.75
CA PRO A 92 -6.42 -4.69 -8.19
C PRO A 92 -5.13 -4.27 -8.91
N SER A 93 -4.81 -4.93 -10.00
CA SER A 93 -3.58 -4.67 -10.77
C SER A 93 -3.47 -3.23 -11.30
N ASP A 94 -4.60 -2.61 -11.65
CA ASP A 94 -4.66 -1.23 -12.15
C ASP A 94 -4.47 -0.16 -11.07
N PHE A 95 -4.58 -0.53 -9.80
CA PHE A 95 -4.40 0.37 -8.67
C PHE A 95 -2.95 0.86 -8.53
N ASN A 96 -1.98 0.02 -8.83
CA ASN A 96 -0.55 0.34 -8.60
C ASN A 96 -0.06 1.54 -9.39
N GLU A 97 -0.61 1.78 -10.58
CA GLU A 97 -0.28 2.98 -11.36
C GLU A 97 -0.76 4.25 -10.66
N LYS A 98 -1.96 4.21 -10.08
CA LYS A 98 -2.50 5.33 -9.31
C LYS A 98 -1.69 5.59 -8.05
N LEU A 99 -1.32 4.53 -7.35
CA LEU A 99 -0.48 4.62 -6.16
C LEU A 99 0.90 5.19 -6.48
N LYS A 100 1.52 4.75 -7.57
CA LYS A 100 2.80 5.27 -8.05
C LYS A 100 2.74 6.77 -8.30
N ILE A 101 1.70 7.26 -8.94
CA ILE A 101 1.50 8.69 -9.21
C ILE A 101 1.39 9.47 -7.89
N GLN A 102 0.66 8.97 -6.91
CA GLN A 102 0.53 9.61 -5.60
C GLN A 102 1.87 9.65 -4.84
N LEU A 103 2.63 8.57 -4.89
CA LEU A 103 3.95 8.51 -4.26
C LEU A 103 4.95 9.46 -4.92
N LEU A 104 4.92 9.59 -6.25
CA LEU A 104 5.78 10.52 -6.99
C LEU A 104 5.44 11.99 -6.74
N ARG A 105 4.19 12.31 -6.44
CA ARG A 105 3.74 13.67 -6.15
C ARG A 105 4.00 14.10 -4.71
N ASP A 106 4.25 13.15 -3.82
CA ASP A 106 4.49 13.46 -2.42
C ASP A 106 5.94 13.89 -2.20
N GLU A 107 6.13 15.11 -1.72
CA GLU A 107 7.47 15.68 -1.45
C GLU A 107 8.19 14.99 -0.29
N HIS A 108 7.46 14.32 0.59
CA HIS A 108 8.03 13.61 1.72
C HIS A 108 8.62 12.24 1.33
N VAL A 109 8.27 11.72 0.18
CA VAL A 109 8.79 10.43 -0.32
C VAL A 109 10.08 10.63 -1.08
N LEU A 110 11.17 10.04 -0.59
CA LEU A 110 12.46 10.05 -1.29
C LEU A 110 12.50 8.96 -2.37
N ARG A 111 12.08 7.76 -2.02
CA ARG A 111 12.09 6.60 -2.91
C ARG A 111 11.04 5.58 -2.48
N PHE A 112 10.54 4.82 -3.41
CA PHE A 112 9.62 3.72 -3.14
C PHE A 112 9.83 2.57 -4.12
N MET A 113 9.39 1.38 -3.72
CA MET A 113 9.34 0.19 -4.56
C MET A 113 8.10 -0.62 -4.23
N ALA A 114 7.31 -0.97 -5.25
CA ALA A 114 6.16 -1.85 -5.12
C ALA A 114 6.47 -3.17 -5.83
N THR A 115 6.31 -4.28 -5.14
CA THR A 115 6.59 -5.62 -5.65
C THR A 115 5.35 -6.49 -5.54
N LYS A 116 5.02 -7.22 -6.61
CA LYS A 116 3.97 -8.24 -6.55
C LYS A 116 4.50 -9.47 -5.81
N LEU A 117 3.76 -9.91 -4.80
CA LEU A 117 4.08 -11.12 -4.05
C LEU A 117 3.45 -12.34 -4.71
N ASP A 118 4.19 -13.42 -4.78
CA ASP A 118 3.66 -14.72 -5.14
C ASP A 118 3.04 -15.42 -3.91
N LYS A 119 2.34 -16.52 -4.13
CA LYS A 119 1.68 -17.26 -3.05
C LYS A 119 2.65 -17.75 -1.98
N TYR A 120 3.89 -18.10 -2.38
CA TYR A 120 4.91 -18.60 -1.46
C TYR A 120 5.44 -17.48 -0.55
N ALA A 121 5.65 -16.29 -1.11
CA ALA A 121 6.04 -15.10 -0.33
C ALA A 121 4.97 -14.69 0.67
N VAL A 122 3.70 -14.73 0.27
CA VAL A 122 2.56 -14.44 1.16
C VAL A 122 2.51 -15.45 2.31
N GLU A 123 2.64 -16.74 2.01
CA GLU A 123 2.64 -17.79 3.01
C GLU A 123 3.86 -17.68 3.97
N TYR A 124 5.04 -17.40 3.43
CA TYR A 124 6.25 -17.18 4.23
C TYR A 124 6.09 -16.01 5.19
N ASN A 125 5.60 -14.88 4.69
CA ASN A 125 5.37 -13.69 5.51
C ASN A 125 4.34 -13.94 6.61
N ALA A 126 3.26 -14.67 6.30
CA ALA A 126 2.25 -15.06 7.29
C ALA A 126 2.84 -15.97 8.38
N LYS A 127 3.63 -16.97 8.01
CA LYS A 127 4.34 -17.85 8.95
C LYS A 127 5.30 -17.09 9.84
N ARG A 128 6.09 -16.19 9.27
CA ARG A 128 7.03 -15.36 10.02
C ARG A 128 6.31 -14.46 11.04
N ARG A 129 5.19 -13.88 10.69
CA ARG A 129 4.37 -13.07 11.62
C ARG A 129 3.74 -13.89 12.75
N SER A 130 3.38 -15.14 12.48
CA SER A 130 2.80 -16.04 13.49
C SER A 130 3.81 -16.66 14.44
N GLY A 131 5.11 -16.38 14.28
CA GLY A 131 6.18 -16.94 15.11
C GLY A 131 6.51 -18.41 14.83
N VAL A 132 6.00 -18.97 13.75
CA VAL A 132 6.38 -20.32 13.32
C VAL A 132 7.79 -20.28 12.73
N PRO A 133 8.76 -21.11 13.19
CA PRO A 133 10.12 -21.11 12.67
C PRO A 133 10.14 -21.35 11.16
N THR A 134 10.80 -20.46 10.43
CA THR A 134 11.03 -20.62 9.01
C THR A 134 12.24 -21.57 8.76
N ALA A 135 12.32 -22.11 7.55
CA ALA A 135 13.39 -23.05 7.20
C ALA A 135 14.81 -22.48 7.43
N THR A 136 14.95 -21.14 7.34
CA THR A 136 16.23 -20.44 7.54
C THR A 136 16.64 -20.41 9.02
N GLU A 137 15.68 -20.28 9.94
CA GLU A 137 15.96 -20.26 11.39
C GLU A 137 16.27 -21.65 11.94
N LYS A 138 15.90 -22.72 11.21
CA LYS A 138 16.19 -24.10 11.61
C LYS A 138 17.63 -24.51 11.32
N VAL A 139 18.36 -23.76 10.51
CA VAL A 139 19.76 -24.09 10.13
C VAL A 139 20.77 -23.45 11.09
N GLU A 140 20.39 -22.40 11.79
CA GLU A 140 21.27 -21.70 12.75
C GLU A 140 21.12 -22.19 14.21
N ALA A 141 20.24 -23.12 14.45
CA ALA A 141 20.07 -23.76 15.75
C ALA A 141 20.70 -25.14 15.76
#